data_942da8c0048819f342842974c168b3a1
#
_entry.id   942da8c0048819f342842974c168b3a1
#
_cell.length_a   1.000
_cell.length_b   1.000
_cell.length_c   1.000
_cell.angle_alpha   90.00
_cell.angle_beta   90.00
_cell.angle_gamma   90.00
#
_symmetry.space_group_name_H-M   'P 1'
#
loop_
_entity.id
_entity.type
_entity.pdbx_description
1 polymer ?
#
loop_
_entity_poly.entity_id
_entity_poly.type
_entity_poly.pdbx_seq_one_letter_code
_entity_poly.pdbx_strand_id
1 'polypeptide(L)'
;MPRRSISFSSSTSKVRLVSDTISPDRRTNSRGVSEFPGSLHNSRDRLLQFLDGEISQALAASMSKMGIRLLLNETIETVESGEPLNVKLKSGKTAAVDSLLAASGRSGNTAGMNLETIGVTPGPRGQLDVNAHYQTAVPHVYAVGDVIGFPALASTSMEQARVAMVHAFDLKYKSAVAPILPYGIYTIPECSVAGETEESLQKQNIPYVAGRARYEQNPRGQIIGDRDGFLKLLFREEDMRLLGVSVIGEQATELVHIGLMAMITGSDAEIFNRACFNFPTLGDLYRDAATDALRLRAARETPG
;
A
#
# COMPACT_ATOMS: atom_id res chain seq x y z
N MET A 1 -20.77 -6.59 -25.08
CA MET A 1 -20.75 -5.12 -24.97
C MET A 1 -19.39 -4.62 -25.40
N PRO A 2 -19.27 -3.68 -26.33
CA PRO A 2 -17.98 -3.25 -26.88
C PRO A 2 -17.18 -2.45 -25.86
N ARG A 3 -15.92 -2.81 -25.70
CA ARG A 3 -14.93 -2.03 -24.92
C ARG A 3 -14.71 -0.69 -25.63
N ARG A 4 -15.14 0.41 -25.04
CA ARG A 4 -14.74 1.74 -25.52
C ARG A 4 -13.29 2.00 -25.10
N SER A 5 -12.40 2.03 -26.07
CA SER A 5 -11.05 2.54 -25.89
C SER A 5 -11.12 4.06 -25.73
N ILE A 6 -10.61 4.58 -24.64
CA ILE A 6 -10.45 6.03 -24.44
C ILE A 6 -9.11 6.40 -25.06
N SER A 7 -9.12 7.11 -26.16
CA SER A 7 -7.93 7.72 -26.75
C SER A 7 -7.72 9.10 -26.11
N PHE A 8 -6.55 9.35 -25.54
CA PHE A 8 -6.18 10.67 -25.06
C PHE A 8 -5.63 11.51 -26.21
N SER A 9 -6.29 12.60 -26.51
CA SER A 9 -5.80 13.66 -27.38
C SER A 9 -4.96 14.65 -26.53
N SER A 10 -3.92 15.21 -27.14
CA SER A 10 -2.91 16.08 -26.51
C SER A 10 -3.37 17.50 -26.19
N SER A 11 -4.62 17.71 -25.79
CA SER A 11 -5.09 18.96 -25.21
C SER A 11 -5.00 18.84 -23.69
N THR A 12 -4.61 19.90 -23.01
CA THR A 12 -4.45 20.03 -21.54
C THR A 12 -5.75 19.74 -20.79
N SER A 13 -6.13 18.47 -20.72
CA SER A 13 -7.35 18.03 -20.03
C SER A 13 -7.10 17.97 -18.52
N LYS A 14 -7.92 18.67 -17.74
CA LYS A 14 -7.87 18.62 -16.26
C LYS A 14 -8.56 17.35 -15.79
N VAL A 15 -7.77 16.34 -15.40
CA VAL A 15 -8.28 15.10 -14.80
C VAL A 15 -8.39 15.26 -13.30
N ARG A 16 -9.53 14.87 -12.73
CA ARG A 16 -9.73 14.87 -11.28
C ARG A 16 -9.90 13.46 -10.77
N LEU A 17 -9.03 13.05 -9.86
CA LEU A 17 -9.06 11.75 -9.19
C LEU A 17 -9.78 11.88 -7.85
N VAL A 18 -10.76 11.01 -7.61
CA VAL A 18 -11.38 10.83 -6.29
C VAL A 18 -11.10 9.42 -5.84
N SER A 19 -10.33 9.26 -4.77
CA SER A 19 -9.93 7.95 -4.30
C SER A 19 -9.78 7.90 -2.79
N ASP A 20 -10.38 6.88 -2.18
CA ASP A 20 -9.95 6.36 -0.89
C ASP A 20 -8.82 5.34 -1.04
N THR A 21 -8.56 4.92 -2.28
CA THR A 21 -7.48 3.97 -2.64
C THR A 21 -6.85 4.42 -3.96
N ILE A 22 -5.56 4.68 -3.96
CA ILE A 22 -4.82 5.08 -5.15
C ILE A 22 -4.39 3.80 -5.88
N SER A 23 -4.94 3.56 -7.06
CA SER A 23 -4.41 2.58 -8.01
C SER A 23 -4.14 3.32 -9.33
N PRO A 24 -2.90 3.69 -9.62
CA PRO A 24 -2.55 4.27 -10.91
C PRO A 24 -2.47 3.17 -11.97
N ASP A 25 -3.18 3.34 -13.06
CA ASP A 25 -2.97 2.53 -14.25
C ASP A 25 -1.61 2.91 -14.88
N ARG A 26 -0.67 1.96 -14.89
CA ARG A 26 0.63 2.09 -15.55
C ARG A 26 0.45 2.16 -17.06
N ARG A 27 0.09 3.29 -17.60
CA ARG A 27 0.23 3.60 -19.03
C ARG A 27 0.71 5.02 -19.26
N THR A 28 1.90 5.33 -18.76
CA THR A 28 2.64 6.50 -19.24
C THR A 28 4.04 6.07 -19.65
N ASN A 29 4.34 6.32 -20.92
CA ASN A 29 5.64 6.09 -21.52
C ASN A 29 6.74 6.84 -20.75
N SER A 30 7.93 6.23 -20.70
CA SER A 30 9.20 6.69 -20.17
C SER A 30 9.78 7.98 -20.80
N ARG A 31 8.94 8.92 -21.18
CA ARG A 31 9.36 10.23 -21.72
C ARG A 31 8.60 11.34 -21.02
N GLY A 32 9.33 12.04 -20.14
CA GLY A 32 9.01 13.36 -19.62
C GLY A 32 7.58 13.51 -19.11
N VAL A 33 7.40 13.47 -17.80
CA VAL A 33 6.14 13.82 -17.15
C VAL A 33 5.82 15.26 -17.52
N SER A 34 4.98 15.45 -18.56
CA SER A 34 4.29 16.71 -18.75
C SER A 34 3.35 16.90 -17.56
N GLU A 35 3.34 18.08 -16.98
CA GLU A 35 2.49 18.50 -15.88
C GLU A 35 1.06 17.93 -16.04
N PHE A 36 0.66 17.05 -15.11
CA PHE A 36 -0.73 16.66 -14.98
C PHE A 36 -1.44 17.69 -14.10
N PRO A 37 -2.21 18.63 -14.66
CA PRO A 37 -3.00 19.56 -13.86
C PRO A 37 -4.20 18.80 -13.28
N GLY A 38 -3.93 17.88 -12.36
CA GLY A 38 -4.92 17.06 -11.69
C GLY A 38 -5.10 17.47 -10.22
N SER A 39 -6.25 17.17 -9.66
CA SER A 39 -6.44 17.24 -8.21
C SER A 39 -6.97 15.93 -7.68
N LEU A 40 -6.40 15.48 -6.56
CA LEU A 40 -6.83 14.31 -5.82
C LEU A 40 -7.60 14.75 -4.59
N HIS A 41 -8.84 14.25 -4.46
CA HIS A 41 -9.70 14.50 -3.31
C HIS A 41 -9.71 13.26 -2.43
N ASN A 42 -9.51 13.47 -1.14
CA ASN A 42 -9.59 12.41 -0.14
C ASN A 42 -10.38 12.94 1.07
N SER A 43 -11.35 12.16 1.55
CA SER A 43 -12.14 12.48 2.72
C SER A 43 -11.33 12.43 4.03
N ARG A 44 -10.13 11.89 3.99
CA ARG A 44 -9.22 11.72 5.12
C ARG A 44 -8.14 12.81 5.14
N ASP A 45 -7.51 12.96 6.29
CA ASP A 45 -6.45 13.95 6.55
C ASP A 45 -5.11 13.62 5.89
N ARG A 46 -4.88 12.35 5.52
CA ARG A 46 -3.67 11.90 4.80
C ARG A 46 -3.98 10.81 3.79
N LEU A 47 -3.08 10.60 2.84
CA LEU A 47 -3.14 9.52 1.86
C LEU A 47 -2.90 8.18 2.55
N LEU A 48 -3.63 7.13 2.14
CA LEU A 48 -3.36 5.74 2.51
C LEU A 48 -3.08 5.57 4.02
N GLN A 49 -4.05 5.89 4.88
CA GLN A 49 -3.89 5.93 6.35
C GLN A 49 -3.33 4.65 6.99
N PHE A 50 -3.35 3.52 6.27
CA PHE A 50 -2.76 2.27 6.73
C PHE A 50 -1.23 2.21 6.55
N LEU A 51 -0.64 3.14 5.80
CA LEU A 51 0.80 3.30 5.71
C LEU A 51 1.36 4.03 6.93
N ASP A 52 2.63 3.82 7.18
CA ASP A 52 3.42 4.67 8.08
C ASP A 52 3.29 6.14 7.66
N GLY A 53 3.15 7.04 8.65
CA GLY A 53 2.87 8.46 8.41
C GLY A 53 3.94 9.15 7.58
N GLU A 54 5.21 8.79 7.77
CA GLU A 54 6.35 9.35 7.03
C GLU A 54 6.30 8.95 5.55
N ILE A 55 5.93 7.70 5.26
CA ILE A 55 5.71 7.22 3.88
C ILE A 55 4.55 7.96 3.21
N SER A 56 3.44 8.10 3.92
CA SER A 56 2.26 8.84 3.42
C SER A 56 2.59 10.29 3.11
N GLN A 57 3.37 10.95 3.97
CA GLN A 57 3.82 12.34 3.75
C GLN A 57 4.78 12.44 2.56
N ALA A 58 5.74 11.53 2.44
CA ALA A 58 6.67 11.50 1.31
C ALA A 58 5.94 11.28 -0.03
N LEU A 59 4.96 10.38 -0.05
CA LEU A 59 4.10 10.17 -1.23
C LEU A 59 3.34 11.45 -1.59
N ALA A 60 2.73 12.11 -0.60
CA ALA A 60 2.01 13.36 -0.81
C ALA A 60 2.93 14.49 -1.35
N ALA A 61 4.13 14.59 -0.81
CA ALA A 61 5.15 15.55 -1.28
C ALA A 61 5.56 15.27 -2.74
N SER A 62 5.80 14.00 -3.07
CA SER A 62 6.16 13.57 -4.42
C SER A 62 5.05 13.85 -5.42
N MET A 63 3.79 13.54 -5.08
CA MET A 63 2.62 13.86 -5.90
C MET A 63 2.48 15.37 -6.14
N SER A 64 2.71 16.18 -5.09
CA SER A 64 2.67 17.64 -5.21
C SER A 64 3.79 18.18 -6.11
N LYS A 65 5.00 17.62 -6.05
CA LYS A 65 6.10 17.95 -6.98
C LYS A 65 5.74 17.63 -8.44
N MET A 66 4.95 16.58 -8.68
CA MET A 66 4.43 16.24 -10.01
C MET A 66 3.25 17.12 -10.47
N GLY A 67 2.88 18.14 -9.71
CA GLY A 67 1.79 19.07 -10.05
C GLY A 67 0.40 18.62 -9.62
N ILE A 68 0.25 17.51 -8.89
CA ILE A 68 -1.04 17.06 -8.39
C ILE A 68 -1.44 17.89 -7.17
N ARG A 69 -2.59 18.55 -7.23
CA ARG A 69 -3.16 19.26 -6.09
C ARG A 69 -3.86 18.28 -5.16
N LEU A 70 -3.37 18.12 -3.95
CA LEU A 70 -4.00 17.30 -2.92
C LEU A 70 -5.05 18.13 -2.16
N LEU A 71 -6.28 17.63 -2.09
CA LEU A 71 -7.39 18.20 -1.34
C LEU A 71 -7.84 17.17 -0.30
N LEU A 72 -7.14 17.17 0.83
CA LEU A 72 -7.41 16.29 1.97
C LEU A 72 -8.57 16.86 2.80
N ASN A 73 -9.24 16.00 3.57
CA ASN A 73 -10.47 16.32 4.32
C ASN A 73 -11.59 16.89 3.44
N GLU A 74 -11.58 16.56 2.15
CA GLU A 74 -12.58 17.03 1.20
C GLU A 74 -13.38 15.88 0.61
N THR A 75 -14.70 16.05 0.57
CA THR A 75 -15.63 15.08 -0.01
C THR A 75 -16.41 15.73 -1.14
N ILE A 76 -16.59 15.02 -2.25
CA ILE A 76 -17.48 15.44 -3.32
C ILE A 76 -18.93 15.30 -2.83
N GLU A 77 -19.70 16.37 -2.96
CA GLU A 77 -21.13 16.41 -2.62
C GLU A 77 -21.99 16.07 -3.84
N THR A 78 -21.77 16.79 -4.95
CA THR A 78 -22.49 16.58 -6.20
C THR A 78 -21.57 16.71 -7.41
N VAL A 79 -21.94 16.05 -8.48
CA VAL A 79 -21.32 16.17 -9.81
C VAL A 79 -22.43 16.47 -10.80
N GLU A 80 -22.37 17.63 -11.43
CA GLU A 80 -23.28 18.02 -12.50
C GLU A 80 -22.64 17.72 -13.84
N SER A 81 -23.40 17.03 -14.68
CA SER A 81 -22.96 16.72 -16.05
C SER A 81 -22.93 17.99 -16.92
N GLY A 82 -21.91 18.11 -17.76
CA GLY A 82 -21.69 19.24 -18.64
C GLY A 82 -20.28 19.15 -19.27
N GLU A 83 -19.94 20.08 -20.12
CA GLU A 83 -18.61 20.28 -20.68
C GLU A 83 -18.16 21.73 -20.38
N PRO A 84 -17.39 21.92 -19.31
CA PRO A 84 -16.81 20.96 -18.34
C PRO A 84 -17.82 20.42 -17.30
N LEU A 85 -17.45 19.30 -16.64
CA LEU A 85 -18.18 18.79 -15.46
C LEU A 85 -18.04 19.78 -14.30
N ASN A 86 -19.14 20.06 -13.59
CA ASN A 86 -19.11 20.89 -12.40
C ASN A 86 -19.14 20.01 -11.15
N VAL A 87 -18.09 20.07 -10.34
CA VAL A 87 -17.94 19.30 -9.11
C VAL A 87 -18.08 20.22 -7.91
N LYS A 88 -19.05 19.95 -7.04
CA LYS A 88 -19.26 20.66 -5.78
C LYS A 88 -18.72 19.82 -4.62
N LEU A 89 -17.97 20.44 -3.73
CA LEU A 89 -17.40 19.84 -2.53
C LEU A 89 -18.25 20.18 -1.31
N LYS A 90 -18.20 19.34 -0.27
CA LYS A 90 -18.87 19.60 1.01
C LYS A 90 -18.47 20.92 1.66
N SER A 91 -17.26 21.39 1.44
CA SER A 91 -16.80 22.71 1.89
C SER A 91 -17.47 23.89 1.19
N GLY A 92 -18.34 23.65 0.20
CA GLY A 92 -18.95 24.68 -0.65
C GLY A 92 -18.09 25.10 -1.84
N LYS A 93 -16.84 24.65 -1.93
CA LYS A 93 -15.99 24.94 -3.09
C LYS A 93 -16.51 24.21 -4.33
N THR A 94 -16.35 24.83 -5.50
CA THR A 94 -16.70 24.24 -6.79
C THR A 94 -15.46 24.13 -7.67
N ALA A 95 -15.47 23.17 -8.60
CA ALA A 95 -14.44 23.07 -9.61
C ALA A 95 -15.03 22.55 -10.92
N ALA A 96 -14.61 23.16 -12.02
CA ALA A 96 -14.87 22.69 -13.37
C ALA A 96 -13.72 21.79 -13.82
N VAL A 97 -14.04 20.58 -14.31
CA VAL A 97 -13.05 19.57 -14.75
C VAL A 97 -13.52 18.89 -16.02
N ASP A 98 -12.58 18.50 -16.89
CA ASP A 98 -12.90 17.81 -18.12
C ASP A 98 -13.26 16.33 -17.90
N SER A 99 -12.68 15.73 -16.85
CA SER A 99 -12.91 14.32 -16.50
C SER A 99 -12.85 14.12 -14.99
N LEU A 100 -13.66 13.19 -14.49
CA LEU A 100 -13.67 12.76 -13.09
C LEU A 100 -13.50 11.24 -13.04
N LEU A 101 -12.47 10.78 -12.29
CA LEU A 101 -12.31 9.38 -11.95
C LEU A 101 -12.71 9.17 -10.49
N ALA A 102 -13.71 8.32 -10.25
CA ALA A 102 -14.11 7.88 -8.93
C ALA A 102 -13.49 6.50 -8.63
N ALA A 103 -12.64 6.43 -7.60
CA ALA A 103 -11.99 5.20 -7.14
C ALA A 103 -12.18 5.03 -5.62
N SER A 104 -13.44 5.09 -5.17
CA SER A 104 -13.85 5.18 -3.75
C SER A 104 -14.09 3.82 -3.08
N GLY A 105 -13.33 2.81 -3.47
CA GLY A 105 -13.38 1.47 -2.86
C GLY A 105 -14.07 0.42 -3.71
N ARG A 106 -14.32 -0.75 -3.10
CA ARG A 106 -14.84 -1.95 -3.77
C ARG A 106 -15.93 -2.60 -2.92
N SER A 107 -16.85 -3.29 -3.56
CA SER A 107 -17.86 -4.14 -2.95
C SER A 107 -17.78 -5.54 -3.53
N GLY A 108 -18.22 -6.55 -2.80
CA GLY A 108 -18.33 -7.90 -3.31
C GLY A 108 -19.35 -7.95 -4.47
N ASN A 109 -18.98 -8.57 -5.58
CA ASN A 109 -19.86 -8.70 -6.74
C ASN A 109 -20.67 -10.00 -6.64
N THR A 110 -21.47 -10.11 -5.59
CA THR A 110 -22.30 -11.30 -5.28
C THR A 110 -23.76 -11.16 -5.72
N ALA A 111 -24.16 -9.97 -6.14
CA ALA A 111 -25.52 -9.72 -6.62
C ALA A 111 -25.85 -10.59 -7.85
N GLY A 112 -27.02 -11.27 -7.81
CA GLY A 112 -27.46 -12.15 -8.90
C GLY A 112 -26.79 -13.53 -8.94
N MET A 113 -25.96 -13.89 -7.97
CA MET A 113 -25.37 -15.23 -7.86
C MET A 113 -26.33 -16.25 -7.20
N ASN A 114 -27.49 -15.81 -6.72
CA ASN A 114 -28.51 -16.63 -6.04
C ASN A 114 -27.95 -17.43 -4.85
N LEU A 115 -27.02 -16.85 -4.11
CA LEU A 115 -26.31 -17.52 -3.01
C LEU A 115 -27.27 -17.94 -1.88
N GLU A 116 -28.37 -17.24 -1.72
CA GLU A 116 -29.41 -17.52 -0.73
C GLU A 116 -30.03 -18.88 -0.96
N THR A 117 -30.11 -19.37 -2.22
CA THR A 117 -30.65 -20.68 -2.56
C THR A 117 -29.81 -21.84 -2.03
N ILE A 118 -28.53 -21.59 -1.76
CA ILE A 118 -27.60 -22.57 -1.17
C ILE A 118 -27.30 -22.26 0.31
N GLY A 119 -28.04 -21.33 0.92
CA GLY A 119 -27.87 -20.97 2.34
C GLY A 119 -26.71 -20.01 2.66
N VAL A 120 -26.16 -19.33 1.66
CA VAL A 120 -25.11 -18.31 1.85
C VAL A 120 -25.71 -16.92 1.69
N THR A 121 -25.63 -16.09 2.72
CA THR A 121 -26.18 -14.72 2.71
C THR A 121 -25.03 -13.70 2.65
N PRO A 122 -24.92 -12.91 1.56
CA PRO A 122 -23.94 -11.84 1.49
C PRO A 122 -24.22 -10.72 2.51
N GLY A 123 -23.17 -10.14 3.07
CA GLY A 123 -23.26 -8.96 3.91
C GLY A 123 -23.67 -7.69 3.14
N PRO A 124 -23.81 -6.53 3.84
CA PRO A 124 -24.34 -5.29 3.24
C PRO A 124 -23.52 -4.74 2.06
N ARG A 125 -22.24 -5.08 1.98
CA ARG A 125 -21.35 -4.72 0.88
C ARG A 125 -21.11 -5.87 -0.11
N GLY A 126 -21.96 -6.90 -0.11
CA GLY A 126 -21.82 -8.08 -0.94
C GLY A 126 -20.66 -8.99 -0.55
N GLN A 127 -20.08 -8.81 0.63
CA GLN A 127 -18.99 -9.64 1.13
C GLN A 127 -19.53 -10.93 1.75
N LEU A 128 -18.73 -11.99 1.71
CA LEU A 128 -19.07 -13.30 2.26
C LEU A 128 -18.25 -13.56 3.53
N ASP A 129 -18.95 -13.95 4.59
CA ASP A 129 -18.32 -14.37 5.83
C ASP A 129 -17.76 -15.78 5.71
N VAL A 130 -16.56 -16.01 6.24
CA VAL A 130 -15.87 -17.29 6.22
C VAL A 130 -15.17 -17.58 7.54
N ASN A 131 -14.92 -18.85 7.81
CA ASN A 131 -14.11 -19.29 8.94
C ASN A 131 -12.59 -19.25 8.62
N ALA A 132 -11.76 -19.72 9.54
CA ALA A 132 -10.29 -19.76 9.38
C ALA A 132 -9.81 -20.64 8.21
N HIS A 133 -10.65 -21.51 7.70
CA HIS A 133 -10.38 -22.36 6.53
C HIS A 133 -11.02 -21.84 5.25
N TYR A 134 -11.58 -20.61 5.30
CA TYR A 134 -12.28 -19.97 4.19
C TYR A 134 -13.58 -20.68 3.76
N GLN A 135 -14.19 -21.51 4.65
CA GLN A 135 -15.53 -22.04 4.44
C GLN A 135 -16.57 -20.98 4.81
N THR A 136 -17.63 -20.90 4.05
CA THR A 136 -18.86 -20.17 4.42
C THR A 136 -19.64 -20.93 5.50
N ALA A 137 -20.82 -20.43 5.85
CA ALA A 137 -21.76 -21.18 6.72
C ALA A 137 -22.17 -22.55 6.12
N VAL A 138 -21.97 -22.75 4.83
CA VAL A 138 -22.26 -24.02 4.13
C VAL A 138 -20.94 -24.78 3.95
N PRO A 139 -20.77 -25.98 4.56
CA PRO A 139 -19.47 -26.66 4.67
C PRO A 139 -18.77 -27.03 3.38
N HIS A 140 -19.47 -27.15 2.26
CA HIS A 140 -18.89 -27.43 0.95
C HIS A 140 -18.72 -26.21 0.06
N VAL A 141 -18.99 -25.00 0.60
CA VAL A 141 -18.86 -23.74 -0.11
C VAL A 141 -17.74 -22.91 0.53
N TYR A 142 -16.76 -22.52 -0.27
CA TYR A 142 -15.61 -21.70 0.14
C TYR A 142 -15.64 -20.37 -0.58
N ALA A 143 -15.12 -19.34 0.08
CA ALA A 143 -14.92 -18.03 -0.51
C ALA A 143 -13.54 -17.46 -0.13
N VAL A 144 -12.85 -16.88 -1.10
CA VAL A 144 -11.48 -16.31 -0.92
C VAL A 144 -11.33 -15.04 -1.73
N GLY A 145 -10.34 -14.25 -1.39
CA GLY A 145 -9.99 -13.01 -2.10
C GLY A 145 -10.91 -11.84 -1.75
N ASP A 146 -11.01 -10.90 -2.66
CA ASP A 146 -11.70 -9.61 -2.43
C ASP A 146 -13.16 -9.77 -1.97
N VAL A 147 -13.81 -10.88 -2.33
CA VAL A 147 -15.21 -11.16 -1.96
C VAL A 147 -15.40 -11.39 -0.47
N ILE A 148 -14.36 -11.78 0.27
CA ILE A 148 -14.41 -11.91 1.74
C ILE A 148 -13.94 -10.64 2.47
N GLY A 149 -13.56 -9.59 1.73
CA GLY A 149 -13.14 -8.30 2.28
C GLY A 149 -11.63 -8.17 2.47
N PHE A 150 -11.24 -7.44 3.50
CA PHE A 150 -9.84 -7.14 3.80
C PHE A 150 -9.09 -8.39 4.34
N PRO A 151 -7.81 -8.58 3.94
CA PRO A 151 -7.03 -7.79 2.99
C PRO A 151 -7.32 -8.19 1.53
N ALA A 152 -7.61 -7.19 0.68
CA ALA A 152 -7.96 -7.35 -0.73
C ALA A 152 -6.71 -7.24 -1.62
N LEU A 153 -5.80 -8.22 -1.51
CA LEU A 153 -4.55 -8.32 -2.24
C LEU A 153 -4.51 -9.61 -3.07
N ALA A 154 -4.03 -9.53 -4.31
CA ALA A 154 -3.97 -10.69 -5.20
C ALA A 154 -3.12 -11.83 -4.62
N SER A 155 -1.94 -11.51 -4.04
CA SER A 155 -1.07 -12.50 -3.38
C SER A 155 -1.77 -13.17 -2.20
N THR A 156 -2.45 -12.39 -1.35
CA THR A 156 -3.22 -12.93 -0.22
C THR A 156 -4.37 -13.81 -0.69
N SER A 157 -5.08 -13.41 -1.75
CA SER A 157 -6.16 -14.20 -2.35
C SER A 157 -5.67 -15.57 -2.82
N MET A 158 -4.48 -15.63 -3.44
CA MET A 158 -3.85 -16.89 -3.84
C MET A 158 -3.47 -17.77 -2.64
N GLU A 159 -2.97 -17.16 -1.56
CA GLU A 159 -2.63 -17.89 -0.33
C GLU A 159 -3.90 -18.43 0.37
N GLN A 160 -4.96 -17.63 0.44
CA GLN A 160 -6.25 -18.03 0.96
C GLN A 160 -6.81 -19.22 0.17
N ALA A 161 -6.74 -19.18 -1.16
CA ALA A 161 -7.18 -20.28 -2.02
C ALA A 161 -6.40 -21.57 -1.74
N ARG A 162 -5.08 -21.49 -1.51
CA ARG A 162 -4.28 -22.66 -1.13
C ARG A 162 -4.74 -23.27 0.20
N VAL A 163 -5.01 -22.46 1.21
CA VAL A 163 -5.53 -22.91 2.51
C VAL A 163 -6.91 -23.56 2.34
N ALA A 164 -7.82 -22.92 1.59
CA ALA A 164 -9.15 -23.44 1.30
C ALA A 164 -9.08 -24.81 0.61
N MET A 165 -8.25 -24.95 -0.42
CA MET A 165 -8.07 -26.21 -1.15
C MET A 165 -7.44 -27.30 -0.30
N VAL A 166 -6.44 -26.95 0.52
CA VAL A 166 -5.83 -27.92 1.46
C VAL A 166 -6.86 -28.46 2.45
N HIS A 167 -7.73 -27.60 2.96
CA HIS A 167 -8.81 -28.02 3.85
C HIS A 167 -9.88 -28.83 3.12
N ALA A 168 -10.33 -28.39 1.95
CA ALA A 168 -11.39 -29.04 1.18
C ALA A 168 -11.05 -30.48 0.76
N PHE A 169 -9.77 -30.76 0.51
CA PHE A 169 -9.28 -32.06 0.06
C PHE A 169 -8.45 -32.82 1.10
N ASP A 170 -8.51 -32.42 2.36
CA ASP A 170 -7.75 -33.01 3.49
C ASP A 170 -6.23 -33.15 3.22
N LEU A 171 -5.65 -32.18 2.51
CA LEU A 171 -4.21 -32.11 2.28
C LEU A 171 -3.51 -31.57 3.54
N LYS A 172 -2.19 -31.75 3.67
CA LYS A 172 -1.49 -31.47 4.94
C LYS A 172 -0.38 -30.41 4.84
N TYR A 173 -0.17 -29.83 3.66
CA TYR A 173 1.03 -28.98 3.45
C TYR A 173 0.83 -27.49 3.84
N LYS A 174 -0.42 -27.02 4.06
CA LYS A 174 -0.68 -25.63 4.42
C LYS A 174 -1.99 -25.47 5.20
N SER A 175 -1.92 -24.86 6.37
CA SER A 175 -3.08 -24.67 7.26
C SER A 175 -3.48 -23.21 7.47
N ALA A 176 -2.61 -22.25 7.16
CA ALA A 176 -2.84 -20.84 7.38
C ALA A 176 -2.09 -19.96 6.36
N VAL A 177 -2.56 -18.75 6.18
CA VAL A 177 -1.84 -17.68 5.48
C VAL A 177 -0.73 -17.15 6.38
N ALA A 178 0.35 -16.63 5.79
CA ALA A 178 1.45 -16.04 6.55
C ALA A 178 0.95 -14.93 7.50
N PRO A 179 1.49 -14.83 8.73
CA PRO A 179 1.03 -13.85 9.72
C PRO A 179 1.39 -12.41 9.34
N ILE A 180 2.41 -12.23 8.52
CA ILE A 180 2.86 -10.92 8.02
C ILE A 180 2.66 -10.90 6.51
N LEU A 181 1.88 -9.93 6.04
CA LEU A 181 1.59 -9.76 4.63
C LEU A 181 2.23 -8.47 4.11
N PRO A 182 2.96 -8.51 3.00
CA PRO A 182 3.47 -7.31 2.37
C PRO A 182 2.35 -6.62 1.57
N TYR A 183 2.32 -5.30 1.63
CA TYR A 183 1.44 -4.44 0.84
C TYR A 183 2.27 -3.68 -0.19
N GLY A 184 2.06 -3.96 -1.46
CA GLY A 184 2.63 -3.21 -2.57
C GLY A 184 1.63 -2.19 -3.12
N ILE A 185 2.04 -0.94 -3.23
CA ILE A 185 1.23 0.16 -3.73
C ILE A 185 1.99 0.76 -4.90
N TYR A 186 1.43 0.58 -6.10
CA TYR A 186 2.07 0.90 -7.37
C TYR A 186 1.79 2.35 -7.79
N THR A 187 1.95 3.27 -6.84
CA THR A 187 1.97 4.71 -7.10
C THR A 187 3.30 5.13 -7.77
N ILE A 188 3.44 6.41 -8.07
CA ILE A 188 4.70 7.01 -8.52
C ILE A 188 5.04 8.12 -7.50
N PRO A 189 6.09 7.90 -6.67
CA PRO A 189 6.90 6.67 -6.50
C PRO A 189 6.10 5.48 -5.92
N GLU A 190 6.61 4.26 -6.09
CA GLU A 190 6.05 3.07 -5.45
C GLU A 190 6.17 3.17 -3.93
N CYS A 191 5.20 2.56 -3.20
CA CYS A 191 5.30 2.37 -1.77
C CYS A 191 5.11 0.90 -1.43
N SER A 192 5.80 0.41 -0.41
CA SER A 192 5.57 -0.93 0.10
C SER A 192 5.83 -1.01 1.59
N VAL A 193 5.03 -1.83 2.27
CA VAL A 193 5.13 -2.00 3.72
C VAL A 193 4.90 -3.45 4.10
N ALA A 194 5.53 -3.89 5.19
CA ALA A 194 5.22 -5.15 5.86
C ALA A 194 5.47 -5.00 7.36
N GLY A 195 4.67 -5.67 8.19
CA GLY A 195 4.75 -5.59 9.64
C GLY A 195 4.14 -4.30 10.21
N GLU A 196 4.73 -3.80 11.28
CA GLU A 196 4.22 -2.67 12.06
C GLU A 196 4.59 -1.31 11.48
N THR A 197 3.77 -0.29 11.77
CA THR A 197 4.08 1.13 11.55
C THR A 197 4.40 1.81 12.88
N GLU A 198 4.97 3.03 12.85
CA GLU A 198 5.19 3.77 14.10
C GLU A 198 3.88 3.98 14.87
N GLU A 199 2.79 4.31 14.16
CA GLU A 199 1.49 4.53 14.78
C GLU A 199 0.93 3.26 15.44
N SER A 200 1.14 2.10 14.81
CA SER A 200 0.70 0.83 15.41
C SER A 200 1.50 0.47 16.66
N LEU A 201 2.82 0.67 16.63
CA LEU A 201 3.69 0.43 17.80
C LEU A 201 3.38 1.40 18.96
N GLN A 202 3.17 2.68 18.64
CA GLN A 202 2.76 3.69 19.64
C GLN A 202 1.43 3.33 20.28
N LYS A 203 0.43 2.91 19.48
CA LYS A 203 -0.87 2.48 19.99
C LYS A 203 -0.79 1.24 20.88
N GLN A 204 0.16 0.35 20.58
CA GLN A 204 0.42 -0.87 21.37
C GLN A 204 1.35 -0.61 22.57
N ASN A 205 1.89 0.60 22.73
CA ASN A 205 2.91 0.96 23.71
C ASN A 205 4.16 0.07 23.64
N ILE A 206 4.57 -0.30 22.42
CA ILE A 206 5.79 -1.08 22.21
C ILE A 206 6.95 -0.09 21.96
N PRO A 207 8.00 -0.08 22.80
CA PRO A 207 9.20 0.73 22.57
C PRO A 207 9.94 0.27 21.33
N TYR A 208 10.33 1.23 20.49
CA TYR A 208 10.99 0.96 19.22
C TYR A 208 12.07 1.99 18.87
N VAL A 209 12.96 1.57 17.98
CA VAL A 209 13.95 2.43 17.33
C VAL A 209 13.70 2.38 15.83
N ALA A 210 13.66 3.55 15.19
CA ALA A 210 13.43 3.67 13.76
C ALA A 210 14.73 4.06 13.03
N GLY A 211 15.26 3.18 12.20
CA GLY A 211 16.40 3.46 11.34
C GLY A 211 15.97 3.79 9.92
N ARG A 212 16.69 4.69 9.26
CA ARG A 212 16.37 5.19 7.93
C ARG A 212 17.59 5.16 7.02
N ALA A 213 17.36 4.86 5.74
CA ALA A 213 18.35 5.00 4.68
C ALA A 213 17.72 5.65 3.46
N ARG A 214 18.35 6.69 2.93
CA ARG A 214 17.83 7.47 1.81
C ARG A 214 18.45 7.05 0.49
N TYR A 215 17.66 7.01 -0.57
CA TYR A 215 18.12 6.67 -1.93
C TYR A 215 19.17 7.67 -2.43
N GLU A 216 19.04 8.95 -2.10
CA GLU A 216 20.01 9.98 -2.47
C GLU A 216 21.44 9.75 -1.93
N GLN A 217 21.55 8.99 -0.83
CA GLN A 217 22.82 8.62 -0.20
C GLN A 217 23.32 7.24 -0.68
N ASN A 218 22.49 6.47 -1.35
CA ASN A 218 22.83 5.16 -1.88
C ASN A 218 23.33 5.28 -3.34
N PRO A 219 24.47 4.66 -3.71
CA PRO A 219 25.02 4.74 -5.06
C PRO A 219 24.04 4.28 -6.15
N ARG A 220 23.25 3.26 -5.90
CA ARG A 220 22.25 2.80 -6.87
C ARG A 220 21.10 3.80 -7.00
N GLY A 221 20.65 4.39 -5.89
CA GLY A 221 19.64 5.46 -5.89
C GLY A 221 20.09 6.65 -6.73
N GLN A 222 21.36 7.05 -6.60
CA GLN A 222 21.96 8.11 -7.42
C GLN A 222 22.01 7.76 -8.91
N ILE A 223 22.40 6.52 -9.25
CA ILE A 223 22.47 6.05 -10.64
C ILE A 223 21.10 6.07 -11.33
N ILE A 224 20.05 5.64 -10.62
CA ILE A 224 18.68 5.64 -11.18
C ILE A 224 18.00 7.01 -11.10
N GLY A 225 18.60 7.97 -10.38
CA GLY A 225 18.08 9.34 -10.24
C GLY A 225 16.93 9.48 -9.23
N ASP A 226 16.66 8.47 -8.41
CA ASP A 226 15.69 8.56 -7.33
C ASP A 226 16.31 9.23 -6.10
N ARG A 227 15.87 10.46 -5.81
CA ARG A 227 16.36 11.27 -4.69
C ARG A 227 15.35 11.40 -3.55
N ASP A 228 14.11 11.04 -3.78
CA ASP A 228 13.01 11.19 -2.82
C ASP A 228 12.72 9.88 -2.08
N GLY A 229 13.24 8.74 -2.59
CA GLY A 229 13.04 7.43 -2.00
C GLY A 229 13.79 7.24 -0.67
N PHE A 230 13.22 6.42 0.21
CA PHE A 230 13.90 5.94 1.42
C PHE A 230 13.33 4.61 1.90
N LEU A 231 14.14 3.92 2.69
CA LEU A 231 13.79 2.71 3.42
C LEU A 231 13.80 3.02 4.92
N LYS A 232 12.78 2.58 5.64
CA LYS A 232 12.60 2.73 7.08
C LYS A 232 12.40 1.36 7.70
N LEU A 233 13.17 1.07 8.74
CA LEU A 233 13.09 -0.14 9.54
C LEU A 233 12.70 0.22 10.98
N LEU A 234 11.76 -0.53 11.54
CA LEU A 234 11.32 -0.39 12.92
C LEU A 234 11.80 -1.61 13.72
N PHE A 235 12.64 -1.37 14.69
CA PHE A 235 13.18 -2.41 15.55
C PHE A 235 12.64 -2.27 16.97
N ARG A 236 12.33 -3.39 17.64
CA ARG A 236 12.00 -3.38 19.05
C ARG A 236 13.22 -2.91 19.86
N GLU A 237 13.03 -1.96 20.78
CA GLU A 237 14.14 -1.32 21.49
C GLU A 237 14.92 -2.31 22.39
N GLU A 238 14.23 -3.29 22.96
CA GLU A 238 14.79 -4.27 23.90
C GLU A 238 15.87 -5.16 23.25
N ASP A 239 15.56 -5.76 22.09
CA ASP A 239 16.38 -6.81 21.47
C ASP A 239 16.73 -6.54 19.99
N MET A 240 16.37 -5.37 19.49
CA MET A 240 16.56 -4.97 18.08
C MET A 240 15.94 -5.90 17.06
N ARG A 241 14.93 -6.69 17.44
CA ARG A 241 14.16 -7.51 16.50
C ARG A 241 13.39 -6.63 15.53
N LEU A 242 13.44 -6.97 14.24
CA LEU A 242 12.71 -6.23 13.21
C LEU A 242 11.20 -6.45 13.38
N LEU A 243 10.45 -5.33 13.49
CA LEU A 243 9.00 -5.30 13.67
C LEU A 243 8.28 -4.81 12.40
N GLY A 244 8.90 -3.95 11.63
CA GLY A 244 8.29 -3.37 10.44
C GLY A 244 9.30 -2.86 9.45
N VAL A 245 8.90 -2.87 8.18
CA VAL A 245 9.62 -2.29 7.06
C VAL A 245 8.69 -1.47 6.22
N SER A 246 9.12 -0.27 5.86
CA SER A 246 8.41 0.65 4.99
C SER A 246 9.38 1.20 3.95
N VAL A 247 8.98 1.19 2.70
CA VAL A 247 9.81 1.65 1.58
C VAL A 247 8.98 2.56 0.68
N ILE A 248 9.56 3.66 0.24
CA ILE A 248 9.04 4.49 -0.85
C ILE A 248 10.16 4.76 -1.84
N GLY A 249 9.89 4.67 -3.13
CA GLY A 249 10.85 4.88 -4.21
C GLY A 249 10.82 3.79 -5.25
N GLU A 250 11.76 3.83 -6.17
CA GLU A 250 11.89 2.82 -7.23
C GLU A 250 12.14 1.43 -6.64
N GLN A 251 11.40 0.42 -7.14
CA GLN A 251 11.47 -0.97 -6.68
C GLN A 251 11.08 -1.19 -5.20
N ALA A 252 10.29 -0.31 -4.61
CA ALA A 252 9.85 -0.47 -3.22
C ALA A 252 9.13 -1.81 -2.99
N THR A 253 8.34 -2.25 -3.96
CA THR A 253 7.57 -3.50 -3.92
C THR A 253 8.43 -4.77 -4.00
N GLU A 254 9.66 -4.67 -4.51
CA GLU A 254 10.64 -5.76 -4.50
C GLU A 254 11.48 -5.73 -3.21
N LEU A 255 11.90 -4.54 -2.80
CA LEU A 255 12.77 -4.36 -1.63
C LEU A 255 12.12 -4.82 -0.32
N VAL A 256 10.82 -4.62 -0.15
CA VAL A 256 10.08 -4.99 1.06
C VAL A 256 10.28 -6.46 1.47
N HIS A 257 10.55 -7.35 0.51
CA HIS A 257 10.67 -8.78 0.75
C HIS A 257 11.91 -9.15 1.58
N ILE A 258 12.99 -8.38 1.52
CA ILE A 258 14.18 -8.58 2.39
C ILE A 258 13.76 -8.41 3.85
N GLY A 259 13.07 -7.33 4.19
CA GLY A 259 12.56 -7.09 5.54
C GLY A 259 11.49 -8.10 5.96
N LEU A 260 10.58 -8.48 5.04
CA LEU A 260 9.59 -9.51 5.29
C LEU A 260 10.23 -10.83 5.71
N MET A 261 11.26 -11.29 4.98
CA MET A 261 11.98 -12.52 5.31
C MET A 261 12.70 -12.43 6.65
N ALA A 262 13.32 -11.29 6.96
CA ALA A 262 13.95 -11.05 8.25
C ALA A 262 12.93 -11.09 9.40
N MET A 263 11.73 -10.52 9.23
CA MET A 263 10.65 -10.59 10.22
C MET A 263 10.13 -12.02 10.42
N ILE A 264 9.92 -12.78 9.34
CA ILE A 264 9.43 -14.17 9.40
C ILE A 264 10.42 -15.06 10.17
N THR A 265 11.73 -14.84 9.98
CA THR A 265 12.79 -15.58 10.70
C THR A 265 13.08 -15.04 12.10
N GLY A 266 12.41 -13.95 12.52
CA GLY A 266 12.61 -13.32 13.82
C GLY A 266 13.97 -12.68 13.98
N SER A 267 14.59 -12.23 12.89
CA SER A 267 15.92 -11.64 12.88
C SER A 267 15.96 -10.25 13.55
N ASP A 268 17.11 -9.92 14.09
CA ASP A 268 17.45 -8.61 14.64
C ASP A 268 18.21 -7.73 13.61
N ALA A 269 18.61 -6.52 14.02
CA ALA A 269 19.33 -5.57 13.19
C ALA A 269 20.69 -6.10 12.69
N GLU A 270 21.32 -7.00 13.44
CA GLU A 270 22.64 -7.55 13.10
C GLU A 270 22.62 -8.41 11.84
N ILE A 271 21.49 -9.00 11.47
CA ILE A 271 21.40 -9.78 10.22
C ILE A 271 21.81 -8.95 9.00
N PHE A 272 21.46 -7.66 8.98
CA PHE A 272 21.77 -6.77 7.86
C PHE A 272 23.24 -6.35 7.85
N ASN A 273 23.89 -6.26 9.01
CA ASN A 273 25.32 -5.96 9.12
C ASN A 273 26.20 -7.16 8.74
N ARG A 274 25.73 -8.38 9.05
CA ARG A 274 26.44 -9.64 8.70
C ARG A 274 26.25 -10.04 7.25
N ALA A 275 25.13 -9.59 6.62
CA ALA A 275 24.86 -9.91 5.22
C ALA A 275 25.82 -9.16 4.29
N CYS A 276 26.26 -9.84 3.23
CA CYS A 276 26.99 -9.22 2.14
C CYS A 276 26.01 -8.90 1.02
N PHE A 277 25.67 -7.62 0.87
CA PHE A 277 24.82 -7.15 -0.23
C PHE A 277 25.67 -6.91 -1.48
N ASN A 278 25.08 -7.17 -2.65
CA ASN A 278 25.69 -6.77 -3.92
C ASN A 278 25.80 -5.24 -3.99
N PHE A 279 26.89 -4.75 -4.58
CA PHE A 279 27.14 -3.32 -4.74
C PHE A 279 27.34 -2.94 -6.23
N PRO A 280 26.71 -1.85 -6.75
CA PRO A 280 25.71 -0.99 -6.09
C PRO A 280 24.29 -1.56 -6.24
N THR A 281 23.55 -1.68 -5.13
CA THR A 281 22.14 -2.08 -5.14
C THR A 281 21.32 -1.27 -4.13
N LEU A 282 19.99 -1.24 -4.33
CA LEU A 282 19.08 -0.66 -3.33
C LEU A 282 18.92 -1.58 -2.10
N GLY A 283 19.22 -2.88 -2.22
CA GLY A 283 19.23 -3.81 -1.08
C GLY A 283 20.21 -3.42 0.03
N ASP A 284 21.30 -2.72 -0.31
CA ASP A 284 22.29 -2.23 0.66
C ASP A 284 21.71 -1.17 1.64
N LEU A 285 20.60 -0.51 1.28
CA LEU A 285 19.86 0.38 2.18
C LEU A 285 19.44 -0.30 3.49
N TYR A 286 19.27 -1.62 3.50
CA TYR A 286 18.95 -2.35 4.73
C TYR A 286 20.06 -2.29 5.77
N ARG A 287 21.34 -2.37 5.33
CA ARG A 287 22.48 -2.21 6.21
C ARG A 287 22.58 -0.79 6.76
N ASP A 288 22.39 0.19 5.89
CA ASP A 288 22.46 1.60 6.28
C ASP A 288 21.36 1.95 7.29
N ALA A 289 20.12 1.52 7.07
CA ALA A 289 19.01 1.72 7.98
C ALA A 289 19.18 0.98 9.32
N ALA A 290 19.71 -0.26 9.29
CA ALA A 290 20.02 -0.99 10.52
C ALA A 290 21.13 -0.33 11.32
N THR A 291 22.19 0.15 10.66
CA THR A 291 23.28 0.90 11.28
C THR A 291 22.79 2.21 11.90
N ASP A 292 21.90 2.94 11.22
CA ASP A 292 21.27 4.15 11.75
C ASP A 292 20.46 3.85 13.03
N ALA A 293 19.66 2.78 13.05
CA ALA A 293 18.91 2.35 14.22
C ALA A 293 19.82 2.00 15.40
N LEU A 294 20.89 1.22 15.17
CA LEU A 294 21.85 0.83 16.21
C LEU A 294 22.55 2.05 16.81
N ARG A 295 22.93 3.01 15.97
CA ARG A 295 23.53 4.27 16.42
C ARG A 295 22.55 5.06 17.29
N LEU A 296 21.30 5.17 16.87
CA LEU A 296 20.25 5.89 17.63
C LEU A 296 19.96 5.22 18.98
N ARG A 297 19.95 3.88 19.04
CA ARG A 297 19.81 3.13 20.30
C ARG A 297 20.97 3.43 21.24
N ALA A 298 22.20 3.28 20.76
CA ALA A 298 23.40 3.54 21.57
C ALA A 298 23.43 4.97 22.14
N ALA A 299 22.98 5.96 21.37
CA ALA A 299 22.88 7.34 21.83
C ALA A 299 21.84 7.55 22.96
N ARG A 300 20.81 6.72 23.03
CA ARG A 300 19.83 6.76 24.15
C ARG A 300 20.35 6.11 25.42
N GLU A 301 21.22 5.11 25.29
CA GLU A 301 21.81 4.36 26.42
C GLU A 301 22.97 5.12 27.09
N THR A 302 23.56 6.13 26.43
CA THR A 302 24.63 6.96 26.98
C THR A 302 24.03 8.22 27.62
N PRO A 303 23.88 8.31 28.94
CA PRO A 303 23.48 9.56 29.58
C PRO A 303 24.61 10.58 29.36
N GLY A 304 24.27 11.80 28.85
CA GLY A 304 25.18 12.92 28.69
C GLY A 304 25.72 13.45 30.02
#